data_ab99b84704774d43a2f3bacc131ce75d
#
_entry.id   ab99b84704774d43a2f3bacc131ce75d
#
_cell.length_a   1.000
_cell.length_b   1.000
_cell.length_c   1.000
_cell.angle_alpha   90.00
_cell.angle_beta   90.00
_cell.angle_gamma   90.00
#
_symmetry.space_group_name_H-M   'P 1'
#
loop_
_entity.id
_entity.type
_entity.pdbx_description
1 polymer ?
#
loop_
_entity_poly.entity_id
_entity_poly.type
_entity_poly.pdbx_seq_one_letter_code
_entity_poly.pdbx_strand_id
1 'polypeptide(L)'
;MENIKAKGYGASGSIFNRLSIMEFERKAPKEDEVLIDILYCGVCHSDVHQVKNDWKNTIYPCVPGHEIIGKVTAAGSGVTKFKVGDTVGVGCMIDSCGVCPACQEQLENYCEGPVSWTATYNGYMKPDGSDFNTYGGYSTNLVVKESFVLSIPDALDIAAAAPILCAGITTYSPLKHWGIKPGDKVGVVGIGGLGHMGVQIAAAMGAEVTAITRTEEKREAAQTLGAKAVIISENEMAAHELKFDFILNTIPDPYDINLLKRDGTIVAVGVLAQYKAPTNNKEVAMHRRSVAGSAIGGIAETQEVLDFCAEHGILPNTELVKIQDINKAYDKMLDEEVRFRYVIDMQSLKEEEVYKSVNLF
;
A
#
# COMPACT_ATOMS: atom_id res chain seq x y z
N MET A 1 10.93 31.55 -1.44
CA MET A 1 10.90 30.63 -2.61
C MET A 1 9.48 30.60 -3.13
N GLU A 2 9.30 30.64 -4.44
CA GLU A 2 7.96 30.58 -5.05
C GLU A 2 7.32 29.21 -4.85
N ASN A 3 5.99 29.19 -4.69
CA ASN A 3 5.25 27.94 -4.65
C ASN A 3 5.33 27.21 -6.01
N ILE A 4 5.25 25.90 -5.96
CA ILE A 4 5.32 25.02 -7.14
C ILE A 4 3.89 24.65 -7.53
N LYS A 5 3.53 24.93 -8.77
CA LYS A 5 2.23 24.55 -9.32
C LYS A 5 2.16 23.04 -9.49
N ALA A 6 1.02 22.47 -9.17
CA ALA A 6 0.69 21.06 -9.37
C ALA A 6 -0.71 20.94 -9.98
N LYS A 7 -0.86 19.94 -10.85
CA LYS A 7 -2.16 19.44 -11.28
C LYS A 7 -2.38 18.07 -10.61
N GLY A 8 -3.61 17.73 -10.35
CA GLY A 8 -3.94 16.40 -9.81
C GLY A 8 -5.38 16.02 -10.08
N TYR A 9 -5.69 14.77 -9.83
CA TYR A 9 -7.06 14.26 -9.78
C TYR A 9 -7.47 14.08 -8.32
N GLY A 10 -8.53 14.78 -7.93
CA GLY A 10 -9.03 14.75 -6.56
C GLY A 10 -10.55 14.80 -6.48
N ALA A 11 -11.06 14.41 -5.33
CA ALA A 11 -12.46 14.52 -4.97
C ALA A 11 -12.68 15.77 -4.14
N SER A 12 -13.74 16.55 -4.45
CA SER A 12 -14.10 17.78 -3.72
C SER A 12 -15.04 17.54 -2.54
N GLY A 13 -15.58 16.33 -2.39
CA GLY A 13 -16.50 15.96 -1.31
C GLY A 13 -16.95 14.51 -1.39
N SER A 14 -17.54 13.99 -0.31
CA SER A 14 -17.99 12.60 -0.21
C SER A 14 -19.23 12.28 -1.08
N ILE A 15 -20.04 13.27 -1.39
CA ILE A 15 -21.25 13.09 -2.23
C ILE A 15 -20.86 12.97 -3.70
N PHE A 16 -19.82 13.73 -4.12
CA PHE A 16 -19.26 13.68 -5.46
C PHE A 16 -17.92 12.96 -5.40
N ASN A 17 -17.95 11.66 -5.13
CA ASN A 17 -16.80 10.81 -4.94
C ASN A 17 -16.10 10.40 -6.26
N ARG A 18 -16.34 11.10 -7.34
CA ARG A 18 -15.60 11.01 -8.61
C ARG A 18 -14.41 11.95 -8.58
N LEU A 19 -13.28 11.42 -9.01
CA LEU A 19 -12.06 12.20 -9.17
C LEU A 19 -12.17 13.08 -10.41
N SER A 20 -11.75 14.32 -10.28
CA SER A 20 -11.67 15.28 -11.39
C SER A 20 -10.36 16.08 -11.30
N ILE A 21 -9.96 16.65 -12.43
CA ILE A 21 -8.76 17.48 -12.49
C ILE A 21 -8.91 18.72 -11.61
N MET A 22 -7.82 19.06 -10.91
CA MET A 22 -7.71 20.27 -10.10
C MET A 22 -6.28 20.80 -10.10
N GLU A 23 -6.15 22.09 -9.83
CA GLU A 23 -4.85 22.75 -9.64
C GLU A 23 -4.67 23.11 -8.17
N PHE A 24 -3.45 22.98 -7.70
CA PHE A 24 -3.04 23.40 -6.35
C PHE A 24 -1.56 23.77 -6.34
N GLU A 25 -1.09 24.26 -5.20
CA GLU A 25 0.31 24.66 -5.04
C GLU A 25 0.97 23.83 -3.93
N ARG A 26 2.23 23.52 -4.14
CA ARG A 26 3.11 22.94 -3.11
C ARG A 26 4.16 23.99 -2.72
N LYS A 27 4.59 23.95 -1.46
CA LYS A 27 5.75 24.75 -1.05
C LYS A 27 7.02 24.24 -1.75
N ALA A 28 7.94 25.13 -2.04
CA ALA A 28 9.25 24.73 -2.53
C ALA A 28 9.97 23.84 -1.52
N PRO A 29 10.84 22.89 -1.96
CA PRO A 29 11.57 22.01 -1.06
C PRO A 29 12.38 22.80 -0.04
N LYS A 30 12.34 22.38 1.23
CA LYS A 30 13.22 22.82 2.30
C LYS A 30 14.59 22.18 2.14
N GLU A 31 15.49 22.47 3.11
CA GLU A 31 16.88 21.99 3.06
C GLU A 31 16.98 20.46 2.99
N ASP A 32 16.10 19.73 3.66
CA ASP A 32 16.07 18.27 3.77
C ASP A 32 15.03 17.59 2.84
N GLU A 33 14.43 18.35 1.93
CA GLU A 33 13.36 17.88 1.06
C GLU A 33 13.79 17.79 -0.41
N VAL A 34 13.16 16.91 -1.14
CA VAL A 34 13.29 16.80 -2.60
C VAL A 34 11.96 17.09 -3.29
N LEU A 35 12.04 17.62 -4.51
CA LEU A 35 10.92 17.71 -5.45
C LEU A 35 11.00 16.53 -6.41
N ILE A 36 9.93 15.79 -6.52
CA ILE A 36 9.80 14.62 -7.38
C ILE A 36 8.76 14.91 -8.47
N ASP A 37 9.13 14.74 -9.72
CA ASP A 37 8.19 14.65 -10.86
C ASP A 37 7.64 13.23 -10.91
N ILE A 38 6.32 13.07 -10.79
CA ILE A 38 5.69 11.76 -10.67
C ILE A 38 5.52 11.15 -12.05
N LEU A 39 6.06 9.93 -12.22
CA LEU A 39 5.94 9.16 -13.45
C LEU A 39 4.80 8.16 -13.38
N TYR A 40 4.71 7.41 -12.27
CA TYR A 40 3.72 6.37 -12.06
C TYR A 40 3.16 6.44 -10.65
N CYS A 41 1.89 6.07 -10.51
CA CYS A 41 1.27 5.88 -9.21
C CYS A 41 0.37 4.65 -9.22
N GLY A 42 0.61 3.73 -8.31
CA GLY A 42 -0.25 2.56 -8.13
C GLY A 42 -1.63 2.95 -7.57
N VAL A 43 -2.61 2.10 -7.82
CA VAL A 43 -4.00 2.26 -7.36
C VAL A 43 -4.31 1.23 -6.30
N CYS A 44 -4.75 1.69 -5.13
CA CYS A 44 -5.08 0.88 -3.98
C CYS A 44 -6.55 1.03 -3.56
N HIS A 45 -7.12 0.00 -2.93
CA HIS A 45 -8.44 0.11 -2.29
C HIS A 45 -8.47 1.21 -1.22
N SER A 46 -7.34 1.48 -0.55
CA SER A 46 -7.23 2.58 0.43
C SER A 46 -7.52 3.94 -0.20
N ASP A 47 -7.14 4.16 -1.47
CA ASP A 47 -7.45 5.40 -2.19
C ASP A 47 -8.97 5.54 -2.39
N VAL A 48 -9.64 4.43 -2.75
CA VAL A 48 -11.10 4.40 -2.93
C VAL A 48 -11.83 4.67 -1.61
N HIS A 49 -11.43 3.99 -0.53
CA HIS A 49 -12.02 4.18 0.80
C HIS A 49 -11.85 5.61 1.31
N GLN A 50 -10.67 6.19 1.10
CA GLN A 50 -10.42 7.58 1.50
C GLN A 50 -11.29 8.55 0.70
N VAL A 51 -11.33 8.44 -0.61
CA VAL A 51 -12.16 9.29 -1.48
C VAL A 51 -13.64 9.21 -1.11
N LYS A 52 -14.14 8.02 -0.75
CA LYS A 52 -15.52 7.78 -0.32
C LYS A 52 -15.80 8.18 1.14
N ASN A 53 -14.77 8.53 1.90
CA ASN A 53 -14.86 8.82 3.33
C ASN A 53 -15.42 7.64 4.16
N ASP A 54 -15.05 6.42 3.79
CA ASP A 54 -15.50 5.22 4.50
C ASP A 54 -14.96 5.18 5.94
N TRP A 55 -13.77 5.73 6.17
CA TRP A 55 -13.13 5.85 7.48
C TRP A 55 -13.57 7.08 8.30
N LYS A 56 -14.44 7.95 7.74
CA LYS A 56 -15.00 9.13 8.42
C LYS A 56 -13.96 10.18 8.84
N ASN A 57 -12.81 10.22 8.13
CA ASN A 57 -11.70 11.13 8.44
C ASN A 57 -11.17 11.88 7.22
N THR A 58 -11.86 11.85 6.09
CA THR A 58 -11.35 12.47 4.85
C THR A 58 -11.38 13.98 4.93
N ILE A 59 -10.23 14.60 4.63
CA ILE A 59 -10.09 16.04 4.44
C ILE A 59 -10.20 16.34 2.95
N TYR A 60 -11.21 17.11 2.58
CA TYR A 60 -11.41 17.51 1.19
C TYR A 60 -10.84 18.92 0.91
N PRO A 61 -10.34 19.19 -0.33
CA PRO A 61 -10.22 18.25 -1.45
C PRO A 61 -9.22 17.13 -1.15
N CYS A 62 -9.57 15.90 -1.54
CA CYS A 62 -8.73 14.74 -1.37
C CYS A 62 -8.09 14.34 -2.71
N VAL A 63 -6.77 14.47 -2.83
CA VAL A 63 -5.97 13.95 -3.95
C VAL A 63 -5.26 12.70 -3.45
N PRO A 64 -5.70 11.49 -3.83
CA PRO A 64 -5.15 10.25 -3.32
C PRO A 64 -3.83 9.85 -4.01
N GLY A 65 -3.38 8.60 -3.77
CA GLY A 65 -2.18 8.01 -4.34
C GLY A 65 -1.01 7.99 -3.35
N HIS A 66 -0.55 6.77 -3.01
CA HIS A 66 0.51 6.51 -2.03
C HIS A 66 1.48 5.42 -2.48
N GLU A 67 1.53 5.15 -3.77
CA GLU A 67 2.42 4.17 -4.41
C GLU A 67 3.14 4.89 -5.55
N ILE A 68 4.03 5.83 -5.21
CA ILE A 68 4.56 6.81 -6.14
C ILE A 68 5.94 6.40 -6.63
N ILE A 69 6.14 6.42 -7.95
CA ILE A 69 7.46 6.37 -8.56
C ILE A 69 7.65 7.60 -9.44
N GLY A 70 8.81 8.25 -9.30
CA GLY A 70 9.12 9.47 -10.02
C GLY A 70 10.60 9.75 -10.14
N LYS A 71 10.92 10.94 -10.64
CA LYS A 71 12.29 11.45 -10.75
C LYS A 71 12.48 12.67 -9.88
N VAL A 72 13.60 12.73 -9.19
CA VAL A 72 14.02 13.92 -8.48
C VAL A 72 14.32 15.04 -9.50
N THR A 73 13.65 16.19 -9.36
CA THR A 73 13.84 17.37 -10.22
C THR A 73 14.46 18.55 -9.50
N ALA A 74 14.39 18.59 -8.17
CA ALA A 74 15.14 19.51 -7.33
C ALA A 74 15.41 18.87 -5.97
N ALA A 75 16.51 19.31 -5.34
CA ALA A 75 16.91 18.88 -4.01
C ALA A 75 17.29 20.07 -3.16
N GLY A 76 16.89 20.08 -1.88
CA GLY A 76 17.32 21.06 -0.90
C GLY A 76 18.82 20.98 -0.62
N SER A 77 19.39 22.02 -0.05
CA SER A 77 20.85 22.14 0.16
C SER A 77 21.42 21.13 1.15
N GLY A 78 20.60 20.57 2.00
CA GLY A 78 20.97 19.54 2.99
C GLY A 78 20.73 18.10 2.52
N VAL A 79 20.12 17.90 1.35
CA VAL A 79 19.88 16.56 0.79
C VAL A 79 21.20 15.91 0.39
N THR A 80 21.41 14.68 0.85
CA THR A 80 22.65 13.91 0.66
C THR A 80 22.46 12.56 -0.01
N LYS A 81 21.27 11.96 0.14
CA LYS A 81 20.98 10.61 -0.37
C LYS A 81 20.60 10.59 -1.85
N PHE A 82 20.01 11.68 -2.35
CA PHE A 82 19.46 11.73 -3.70
C PHE A 82 19.93 12.96 -4.45
N LYS A 83 20.03 12.85 -5.77
CA LYS A 83 20.36 13.95 -6.69
C LYS A 83 19.33 14.08 -7.80
N VAL A 84 19.31 15.22 -8.47
CA VAL A 84 18.46 15.45 -9.65
C VAL A 84 18.73 14.37 -10.71
N GLY A 85 17.64 13.78 -11.20
CA GLY A 85 17.65 12.69 -12.19
C GLY A 85 17.50 11.29 -11.60
N ASP A 86 17.68 11.10 -10.28
CA ASP A 86 17.49 9.81 -9.65
C ASP A 86 16.03 9.35 -9.75
N THR A 87 15.82 8.05 -10.01
CA THR A 87 14.51 7.40 -9.96
C THR A 87 14.24 6.95 -8.53
N VAL A 88 13.12 7.43 -7.98
CA VAL A 88 12.80 7.26 -6.56
C VAL A 88 11.36 6.84 -6.35
N GLY A 89 11.09 6.27 -5.17
CA GLY A 89 9.75 5.90 -4.72
C GLY A 89 9.35 6.63 -3.44
N VAL A 90 8.04 6.83 -3.27
CA VAL A 90 7.42 7.29 -2.01
C VAL A 90 6.19 6.44 -1.75
N GLY A 91 6.15 5.82 -0.56
CA GLY A 91 5.06 4.97 -0.12
C GLY A 91 3.97 5.72 0.65
N CYS A 92 3.44 5.07 1.67
CA CYS A 92 2.27 5.54 2.42
C CYS A 92 2.55 6.73 3.35
N MET A 93 3.82 7.00 3.68
CA MET A 93 4.26 7.99 4.67
C MET A 93 5.24 8.99 4.06
N ILE A 94 5.15 10.25 4.52
CA ILE A 94 6.05 11.34 4.10
C ILE A 94 6.72 12.07 5.27
N ASP A 95 6.32 11.78 6.51
CA ASP A 95 6.94 12.32 7.72
C ASP A 95 6.56 11.51 8.96
N SER A 96 7.39 11.59 10.01
CA SER A 96 7.11 11.09 11.36
C SER A 96 7.84 11.96 12.39
N CYS A 97 7.67 11.71 13.69
CA CYS A 97 8.36 12.51 14.71
C CYS A 97 9.88 12.29 14.74
N GLY A 98 10.37 11.16 14.24
CA GLY A 98 11.80 10.81 14.17
C GLY A 98 12.49 10.52 15.50
N VAL A 99 11.84 10.73 16.66
CA VAL A 99 12.48 10.70 17.98
C VAL A 99 11.87 9.73 18.98
N CYS A 100 10.67 9.22 18.73
CA CYS A 100 10.05 8.23 19.62
C CYS A 100 10.72 6.85 19.45
N PRO A 101 10.52 5.90 20.39
CA PRO A 101 11.12 4.57 20.31
C PRO A 101 10.86 3.88 18.98
N ALA A 102 9.62 3.87 18.50
CA ALA A 102 9.26 3.26 17.23
C ALA A 102 10.06 3.87 16.03
N CYS A 103 10.17 5.20 15.96
CA CYS A 103 10.97 5.84 14.90
C CYS A 103 12.46 5.53 15.02
N GLN A 104 13.00 5.42 16.23
CA GLN A 104 14.41 5.04 16.46
C GLN A 104 14.69 3.58 16.07
N GLU A 105 13.68 2.73 16.12
CA GLU A 105 13.70 1.34 15.64
C GLU A 105 13.38 1.21 14.16
N GLN A 106 13.23 2.33 13.42
CA GLN A 106 12.86 2.38 12.00
C GLN A 106 11.45 1.81 11.73
N LEU A 107 10.56 1.96 12.69
CA LEU A 107 9.15 1.57 12.63
C LEU A 107 8.27 2.84 12.63
N GLU A 108 8.52 3.74 11.67
CA GLU A 108 7.84 5.03 11.55
C GLU A 108 6.32 4.88 11.40
N ASN A 109 5.87 3.76 10.83
CA ASN A 109 4.46 3.39 10.71
C ASN A 109 3.75 3.20 12.07
N TYR A 110 4.51 3.02 13.15
CA TYR A 110 4.03 2.95 14.54
C TYR A 110 4.47 4.16 15.37
N CYS A 111 4.74 5.29 14.73
CA CYS A 111 5.18 6.51 15.43
C CYS A 111 4.24 6.90 16.56
N GLU A 112 4.82 7.10 17.75
CA GLU A 112 4.13 7.46 19.00
C GLU A 112 4.05 8.97 19.22
N GLY A 113 4.49 9.77 18.25
CA GLY A 113 4.42 11.23 18.28
C GLY A 113 2.97 11.77 18.34
N PRO A 114 2.79 13.07 18.63
CA PRO A 114 1.46 13.66 18.84
C PRO A 114 0.49 13.46 17.69
N VAL A 115 0.99 13.53 16.44
CA VAL A 115 0.21 13.33 15.21
C VAL A 115 0.43 11.95 14.59
N SER A 116 1.20 11.07 15.26
CA SER A 116 1.72 9.83 14.70
C SER A 116 2.58 10.13 13.48
N TRP A 117 2.38 9.48 12.34
CA TRP A 117 3.05 9.79 11.09
C TRP A 117 2.17 10.62 10.16
N THR A 118 2.78 11.27 9.18
CA THR A 118 2.08 12.04 8.13
C THR A 118 1.90 11.15 6.90
N ALA A 119 0.66 10.97 6.51
CA ALA A 119 0.32 10.22 5.32
C ALA A 119 0.64 10.99 4.04
N THR A 120 0.90 10.27 2.95
CA THR A 120 1.18 10.84 1.64
C THR A 120 0.02 11.69 1.12
N TYR A 121 -1.21 11.35 1.53
CA TYR A 121 -2.40 12.19 1.38
C TYR A 121 -3.25 12.15 2.65
N ASN A 122 -4.19 13.09 2.81
CA ASN A 122 -5.09 13.22 3.97
C ASN A 122 -4.43 13.64 5.29
N GLY A 123 -3.19 14.16 5.25
CA GLY A 123 -2.53 14.77 6.40
C GLY A 123 -2.07 13.80 7.49
N TYR A 124 -2.37 14.11 8.74
CA TYR A 124 -1.92 13.35 9.90
C TYR A 124 -2.74 12.08 10.15
N MET A 125 -2.08 10.97 10.48
CA MET A 125 -2.77 9.73 10.86
C MET A 125 -3.56 9.89 12.16
N LYS A 126 -3.04 10.69 13.10
CA LYS A 126 -3.76 11.12 14.29
C LYS A 126 -4.03 12.61 14.17
N PRO A 127 -5.25 13.04 13.81
CA PRO A 127 -5.58 14.45 13.66
C PRO A 127 -5.34 15.25 14.93
N ASP A 128 -4.76 16.45 14.78
CA ASP A 128 -4.50 17.39 15.88
C ASP A 128 -5.56 18.49 16.01
N GLY A 129 -6.62 18.40 15.20
CA GLY A 129 -7.70 19.38 15.12
C GLY A 129 -7.42 20.51 14.13
N SER A 130 -6.29 20.49 13.42
CA SER A 130 -6.02 21.39 12.30
C SER A 130 -6.63 20.84 10.99
N ASP A 131 -6.75 21.73 10.00
CA ASP A 131 -7.14 21.39 8.62
C ASP A 131 -5.92 21.02 7.76
N PHE A 132 -4.83 20.56 8.39
CA PHE A 132 -3.62 20.18 7.67
C PHE A 132 -3.90 18.99 6.74
N ASN A 133 -3.73 19.22 5.44
CA ASN A 133 -3.94 18.22 4.41
C ASN A 133 -2.68 18.01 3.58
N THR A 134 -2.50 16.80 3.09
CA THR A 134 -1.48 16.44 2.11
C THR A 134 -2.15 15.92 0.85
N TYR A 135 -1.49 16.08 -0.28
CA TYR A 135 -1.98 15.67 -1.60
C TYR A 135 -1.06 14.61 -2.17
N GLY A 136 -1.63 13.47 -2.56
CA GLY A 136 -0.90 12.29 -2.96
C GLY A 136 -0.41 12.27 -4.40
N GLY A 137 -0.14 11.05 -4.85
CA GLY A 137 0.53 10.75 -6.11
C GLY A 137 -0.33 10.87 -7.35
N TYR A 138 -1.65 11.05 -7.23
CA TYR A 138 -2.48 11.37 -8.40
C TYR A 138 -2.30 12.83 -8.80
N SER A 139 -1.05 13.26 -8.83
CA SER A 139 -0.63 14.61 -9.15
C SER A 139 0.67 14.65 -9.94
N THR A 140 1.02 15.80 -10.50
CA THR A 140 2.21 15.97 -11.34
C THR A 140 3.52 15.89 -10.57
N ASN A 141 3.52 16.31 -9.30
CA ASN A 141 4.74 16.37 -8.48
C ASN A 141 4.46 16.13 -7.00
N LEU A 142 5.52 15.86 -6.24
CA LEU A 142 5.50 15.73 -4.78
C LEU A 142 6.75 16.40 -4.18
N VAL A 143 6.59 17.06 -3.01
CA VAL A 143 7.70 17.52 -2.17
C VAL A 143 7.69 16.69 -0.91
N VAL A 144 8.83 16.10 -0.55
CA VAL A 144 8.94 15.14 0.55
C VAL A 144 10.34 15.18 1.15
N LYS A 145 10.47 14.88 2.45
CA LYS A 145 11.78 14.73 3.13
C LYS A 145 12.56 13.57 2.52
N GLU A 146 13.87 13.73 2.33
CA GLU A 146 14.73 12.66 1.80
C GLU A 146 14.69 11.38 2.63
N SER A 147 14.42 11.48 3.94
CA SER A 147 14.30 10.33 4.83
C SER A 147 13.10 9.43 4.54
N PHE A 148 12.11 9.90 3.80
CA PHE A 148 10.93 9.14 3.38
C PHE A 148 10.95 8.78 1.87
N VAL A 149 12.08 9.00 1.23
CA VAL A 149 12.32 8.65 -0.18
C VAL A 149 13.09 7.34 -0.27
N LEU A 150 12.71 6.51 -1.23
CA LEU A 150 13.24 5.17 -1.46
C LEU A 150 13.94 5.12 -2.81
N SER A 151 15.04 4.38 -2.87
CA SER A 151 15.72 4.06 -4.13
C SER A 151 14.97 2.94 -4.86
N ILE A 152 14.75 3.10 -6.14
CA ILE A 152 14.15 2.03 -6.95
C ILE A 152 15.30 1.25 -7.61
N PRO A 153 15.46 -0.06 -7.32
CA PRO A 153 16.48 -0.89 -7.96
C PRO A 153 16.31 -0.94 -9.48
N ASP A 154 17.41 -0.81 -10.22
CA ASP A 154 17.42 -0.80 -11.69
C ASP A 154 16.86 -2.10 -12.33
N ALA A 155 16.87 -3.20 -11.58
CA ALA A 155 16.32 -4.48 -12.02
C ALA A 155 14.79 -4.53 -12.05
N LEU A 156 14.10 -3.58 -11.42
CA LEU A 156 12.64 -3.52 -11.40
C LEU A 156 12.10 -2.68 -12.55
N ASP A 157 11.05 -3.17 -13.21
CA ASP A 157 10.24 -2.31 -14.06
C ASP A 157 9.57 -1.23 -13.22
N ILE A 158 9.86 0.04 -13.51
CA ILE A 158 9.46 1.17 -12.68
C ILE A 158 7.93 1.39 -12.63
N ALA A 159 7.19 1.02 -13.68
CA ALA A 159 5.75 1.11 -13.65
C ALA A 159 5.17 -0.01 -12.77
N ALA A 160 5.63 -1.25 -12.99
CA ALA A 160 5.16 -2.40 -12.23
C ALA A 160 5.58 -2.36 -10.75
N ALA A 161 6.69 -1.71 -10.41
CA ALA A 161 7.20 -1.65 -9.03
C ALA A 161 6.36 -0.76 -8.09
N ALA A 162 5.56 0.17 -8.60
CA ALA A 162 4.80 1.11 -7.76
C ALA A 162 3.98 0.43 -6.63
N PRO A 163 3.23 -0.66 -6.86
CA PRO A 163 2.48 -1.30 -5.79
C PRO A 163 3.34 -2.00 -4.72
N ILE A 164 4.64 -2.21 -4.93
CA ILE A 164 5.53 -2.77 -3.89
C ILE A 164 5.58 -1.81 -2.69
N LEU A 165 5.46 -0.50 -2.94
CA LEU A 165 5.49 0.56 -1.93
C LEU A 165 4.30 0.53 -0.94
N CYS A 166 3.27 -0.26 -1.22
CA CYS A 166 2.14 -0.49 -0.32
C CYS A 166 1.86 -1.99 -0.17
N ALA A 167 1.43 -2.68 -1.23
CA ALA A 167 1.09 -4.10 -1.16
C ALA A 167 2.30 -4.99 -0.86
N GLY A 168 3.47 -4.66 -1.39
CA GLY A 168 4.72 -5.36 -1.11
C GLY A 168 5.09 -5.26 0.36
N ILE A 169 5.26 -4.04 0.87
CA ILE A 169 5.66 -3.83 2.27
C ILE A 169 4.61 -4.36 3.26
N THR A 170 3.33 -4.18 3.00
CA THR A 170 2.25 -4.65 3.88
C THR A 170 2.25 -6.16 4.04
N THR A 171 2.67 -6.90 3.03
CA THR A 171 2.77 -8.36 3.08
C THR A 171 4.13 -8.87 3.53
N TYR A 172 5.21 -8.14 3.20
CA TYR A 172 6.58 -8.47 3.59
C TYR A 172 6.83 -8.30 5.10
N SER A 173 6.43 -7.15 5.66
CA SER A 173 6.67 -6.80 7.06
C SER A 173 6.20 -7.89 8.04
N PRO A 174 4.96 -8.39 8.01
CA PRO A 174 4.55 -9.44 8.92
C PRO A 174 5.26 -10.79 8.64
N LEU A 175 5.54 -11.16 7.40
CA LEU A 175 6.28 -12.38 7.11
C LEU A 175 7.69 -12.35 7.71
N LYS A 176 8.36 -11.22 7.62
CA LYS A 176 9.66 -10.99 8.25
C LYS A 176 9.57 -10.95 9.78
N HIS A 177 8.63 -10.16 10.34
CA HIS A 177 8.48 -9.96 11.79
C HIS A 177 8.24 -11.28 12.52
N TRP A 178 7.37 -12.15 11.99
CA TRP A 178 7.10 -13.47 12.55
C TRP A 178 8.11 -14.54 12.13
N GLY A 179 9.15 -14.16 11.41
CA GLY A 179 10.31 -15.01 11.10
C GLY A 179 9.99 -16.17 10.19
N ILE A 180 9.20 -15.94 9.14
CA ILE A 180 8.90 -16.97 8.15
C ILE A 180 10.19 -17.43 7.46
N LYS A 181 10.35 -18.74 7.36
CA LYS A 181 11.56 -19.41 6.88
C LYS A 181 11.24 -20.61 5.98
N PRO A 182 12.24 -21.15 5.27
CA PRO A 182 12.05 -22.30 4.41
C PRO A 182 11.38 -23.48 5.13
N GLY A 183 10.31 -24.01 4.51
CA GLY A 183 9.52 -25.13 5.01
C GLY A 183 8.37 -24.77 5.92
N ASP A 184 8.23 -23.52 6.39
CA ASP A 184 7.06 -23.09 7.13
C ASP A 184 5.82 -23.14 6.24
N LYS A 185 4.69 -23.57 6.80
CA LYS A 185 3.41 -23.64 6.09
C LYS A 185 2.64 -22.35 6.28
N VAL A 186 2.53 -21.58 5.20
CA VAL A 186 1.91 -20.25 5.20
C VAL A 186 0.61 -20.28 4.42
N GLY A 187 -0.48 -19.89 5.08
CA GLY A 187 -1.77 -19.62 4.41
C GLY A 187 -1.85 -18.13 4.02
N VAL A 188 -2.22 -17.84 2.77
CA VAL A 188 -2.53 -16.46 2.34
C VAL A 188 -4.00 -16.39 1.98
N VAL A 189 -4.76 -15.63 2.78
CA VAL A 189 -6.21 -15.47 2.62
C VAL A 189 -6.53 -14.26 1.76
N GLY A 190 -7.27 -14.49 0.68
CA GLY A 190 -7.63 -13.46 -0.30
C GLY A 190 -6.53 -13.25 -1.33
N ILE A 191 -6.79 -13.63 -2.58
CA ILE A 191 -5.85 -13.45 -3.69
C ILE A 191 -6.32 -12.26 -4.53
N GLY A 192 -6.04 -11.08 -4.00
CA GLY A 192 -6.27 -9.77 -4.60
C GLY A 192 -5.00 -8.93 -4.65
N GLY A 193 -5.16 -7.60 -4.57
CA GLY A 193 -4.05 -6.63 -4.65
C GLY A 193 -2.97 -6.78 -3.58
N LEU A 194 -3.29 -7.27 -2.38
CA LEU A 194 -2.32 -7.64 -1.32
C LEU A 194 -1.88 -9.09 -1.45
N GLY A 195 -2.83 -10.02 -1.51
CA GLY A 195 -2.53 -11.45 -1.40
C GLY A 195 -1.66 -11.99 -2.52
N HIS A 196 -1.73 -11.46 -3.75
CA HIS A 196 -0.83 -11.90 -4.83
C HIS A 196 0.64 -11.58 -4.51
N MET A 197 0.92 -10.45 -3.85
CA MET A 197 2.27 -10.14 -3.35
C MET A 197 2.64 -11.04 -2.17
N GLY A 198 1.71 -11.27 -1.24
CA GLY A 198 1.94 -12.16 -0.11
C GLY A 198 2.31 -13.58 -0.52
N VAL A 199 1.67 -14.13 -1.57
CA VAL A 199 2.01 -15.45 -2.12
C VAL A 199 3.44 -15.45 -2.70
N GLN A 200 3.78 -14.47 -3.55
CA GLN A 200 5.09 -14.38 -4.19
C GLN A 200 6.21 -14.22 -3.16
N ILE A 201 6.04 -13.30 -2.23
CA ILE A 201 7.05 -12.99 -1.20
C ILE A 201 7.24 -14.18 -0.27
N ALA A 202 6.17 -14.78 0.26
CA ALA A 202 6.28 -15.95 1.14
C ALA A 202 6.92 -17.15 0.42
N ALA A 203 6.59 -17.37 -0.86
CA ALA A 203 7.21 -18.42 -1.67
C ALA A 203 8.71 -18.17 -1.89
N ALA A 204 9.12 -16.92 -2.16
CA ALA A 204 10.51 -16.53 -2.29
C ALA A 204 11.31 -16.66 -0.97
N MET A 205 10.67 -16.48 0.18
CA MET A 205 11.24 -16.78 1.51
C MET A 205 11.39 -18.30 1.75
N GLY A 206 10.92 -19.15 0.82
CA GLY A 206 11.02 -20.61 0.91
C GLY A 206 9.87 -21.29 1.65
N ALA A 207 8.80 -20.58 1.98
CA ALA A 207 7.63 -21.15 2.63
C ALA A 207 6.85 -22.10 1.70
N GLU A 208 6.11 -23.04 2.31
CA GLU A 208 5.11 -23.84 1.62
C GLU A 208 3.78 -23.08 1.63
N VAL A 209 3.55 -22.30 0.57
CA VAL A 209 2.42 -21.38 0.50
C VAL A 209 1.15 -22.11 0.03
N THR A 210 0.06 -21.92 0.78
CA THR A 210 -1.29 -22.28 0.38
C THR A 210 -2.11 -21.02 0.19
N ALA A 211 -2.58 -20.79 -1.03
CA ALA A 211 -3.50 -19.70 -1.32
C ALA A 211 -4.93 -20.09 -0.92
N ILE A 212 -5.64 -19.17 -0.29
CA ILE A 212 -7.03 -19.38 0.16
C ILE A 212 -7.90 -18.32 -0.52
N THR A 213 -8.82 -18.76 -1.38
CA THR A 213 -9.66 -17.90 -2.21
C THR A 213 -11.10 -18.40 -2.29
N ARG A 214 -11.99 -17.63 -2.90
CA ARG A 214 -13.42 -17.96 -3.02
C ARG A 214 -13.79 -18.52 -4.40
N THR A 215 -12.90 -18.40 -5.38
CA THR A 215 -13.24 -18.71 -6.77
C THR A 215 -12.19 -19.59 -7.44
N GLU A 216 -12.66 -20.53 -8.28
CA GLU A 216 -11.82 -21.46 -9.03
C GLU A 216 -10.94 -20.72 -10.07
N GLU A 217 -11.43 -19.61 -10.61
CA GLU A 217 -10.70 -18.81 -11.62
C GLU A 217 -9.36 -18.26 -11.10
N LYS A 218 -9.22 -18.16 -9.77
CA LYS A 218 -7.99 -17.70 -9.13
C LYS A 218 -6.98 -18.82 -8.85
N ARG A 219 -7.34 -20.09 -9.06
CA ARG A 219 -6.47 -21.25 -8.76
C ARG A 219 -5.19 -21.22 -9.58
N GLU A 220 -5.32 -21.18 -10.91
CA GLU A 220 -4.16 -21.16 -11.81
C GLU A 220 -3.27 -19.94 -11.57
N ALA A 221 -3.89 -18.77 -11.38
CA ALA A 221 -3.16 -17.56 -11.07
C ALA A 221 -2.35 -17.69 -9.77
N ALA A 222 -2.95 -18.20 -8.69
CA ALA A 222 -2.27 -18.40 -7.41
C ALA A 222 -1.10 -19.39 -7.53
N GLN A 223 -1.25 -20.47 -8.30
CA GLN A 223 -0.17 -21.43 -8.56
C GLN A 223 0.97 -20.81 -9.34
N THR A 224 0.67 -19.98 -10.36
CA THR A 224 1.67 -19.23 -11.12
C THR A 224 2.46 -18.27 -10.24
N LEU A 225 1.83 -17.69 -9.20
CA LEU A 225 2.47 -16.83 -8.22
C LEU A 225 3.35 -17.59 -7.20
N GLY A 226 3.34 -18.94 -7.21
CA GLY A 226 4.17 -19.77 -6.34
C GLY A 226 3.42 -20.53 -5.24
N ALA A 227 2.08 -20.48 -5.20
CA ALA A 227 1.31 -21.29 -4.26
C ALA A 227 1.42 -22.80 -4.61
N LYS A 228 1.81 -23.62 -3.64
CA LYS A 228 1.86 -25.09 -3.78
C LYS A 228 0.48 -25.74 -3.73
N ALA A 229 -0.45 -25.10 -3.03
CA ALA A 229 -1.84 -25.56 -2.90
C ALA A 229 -2.81 -24.37 -2.93
N VAL A 230 -4.06 -24.62 -3.30
CA VAL A 230 -5.12 -23.61 -3.30
C VAL A 230 -6.38 -24.22 -2.65
N ILE A 231 -6.94 -23.52 -1.67
CA ILE A 231 -8.17 -23.88 -0.97
C ILE A 231 -9.29 -22.96 -1.46
N ILE A 232 -10.43 -23.53 -1.86
CA ILE A 232 -11.57 -22.77 -2.37
C ILE A 232 -12.84 -23.07 -1.58
N SER A 233 -13.01 -24.29 -1.10
CA SER A 233 -14.22 -24.75 -0.42
C SER A 233 -14.03 -25.03 1.06
N GLU A 234 -15.13 -25.04 1.83
CA GLU A 234 -15.11 -25.45 3.24
C GLU A 234 -14.62 -26.90 3.43
N ASN A 235 -14.95 -27.81 2.50
CA ASN A 235 -14.47 -29.19 2.55
C ASN A 235 -12.95 -29.27 2.38
N GLU A 236 -12.37 -28.45 1.49
CA GLU A 236 -10.92 -28.36 1.35
C GLU A 236 -10.29 -27.74 2.59
N MET A 237 -10.93 -26.74 3.22
CA MET A 237 -10.47 -26.14 4.48
C MET A 237 -10.39 -27.18 5.59
N ALA A 238 -11.39 -28.05 5.77
CA ALA A 238 -11.38 -29.08 6.80
C ALA A 238 -10.17 -30.02 6.69
N ALA A 239 -9.71 -30.31 5.47
CA ALA A 239 -8.49 -31.11 5.25
C ALA A 239 -7.20 -30.37 5.67
N HIS A 240 -7.28 -29.06 5.90
CA HIS A 240 -6.15 -28.21 6.28
C HIS A 240 -6.19 -27.73 7.74
N GLU A 241 -7.09 -28.25 8.57
CA GLU A 241 -7.09 -27.96 10.01
C GLU A 241 -5.73 -28.30 10.64
N LEU A 242 -5.27 -27.45 11.56
CA LEU A 242 -4.00 -27.59 12.27
C LEU A 242 -2.77 -27.73 11.35
N LYS A 243 -2.78 -27.12 10.17
CA LYS A 243 -1.68 -27.24 9.19
C LYS A 243 -0.75 -26.05 9.14
N PHE A 244 -1.26 -24.82 9.37
CA PHE A 244 -0.47 -23.62 9.14
C PHE A 244 0.33 -23.15 10.35
N ASP A 245 1.58 -22.79 10.13
CA ASP A 245 2.42 -22.09 11.09
C ASP A 245 2.03 -20.60 11.14
N PHE A 246 1.65 -20.04 10.00
CA PHE A 246 1.30 -18.63 9.84
C PHE A 246 0.18 -18.47 8.82
N ILE A 247 -0.72 -17.52 9.07
CA ILE A 247 -1.76 -17.11 8.12
C ILE A 247 -1.67 -15.60 7.92
N LEU A 248 -1.46 -15.17 6.67
CA LEU A 248 -1.56 -13.79 6.26
C LEU A 248 -2.99 -13.52 5.79
N ASN A 249 -3.75 -12.77 6.58
CA ASN A 249 -5.13 -12.43 6.24
C ASN A 249 -5.21 -11.07 5.56
N THR A 250 -5.47 -11.07 4.24
CA THR A 250 -5.54 -9.84 3.42
C THR A 250 -6.97 -9.36 3.17
N ILE A 251 -7.96 -10.04 3.72
CA ILE A 251 -9.37 -9.64 3.63
C ILE A 251 -9.84 -8.93 4.91
N PRO A 252 -10.91 -8.10 4.84
CA PRO A 252 -11.39 -7.35 5.99
C PRO A 252 -12.15 -8.20 7.03
N ASP A 253 -12.47 -9.44 6.71
CA ASP A 253 -13.21 -10.33 7.60
C ASP A 253 -12.28 -11.24 8.39
N PRO A 254 -12.68 -11.68 9.61
CA PRO A 254 -11.92 -12.67 10.36
C PRO A 254 -11.91 -13.99 9.62
N TYR A 255 -10.81 -14.72 9.73
CA TYR A 255 -10.66 -16.01 9.11
C TYR A 255 -10.54 -17.14 10.13
N ASP A 256 -10.79 -18.39 9.70
CA ASP A 256 -10.84 -19.54 10.60
C ASP A 256 -9.46 -19.84 11.21
N ILE A 257 -9.36 -19.61 12.52
CA ILE A 257 -8.15 -19.88 13.31
C ILE A 257 -7.87 -21.37 13.53
N ASN A 258 -8.85 -22.27 13.22
CA ASN A 258 -8.66 -23.71 13.35
C ASN A 258 -7.69 -24.28 12.31
N LEU A 259 -7.41 -23.52 11.25
CA LEU A 259 -6.37 -23.84 10.29
C LEU A 259 -4.95 -23.74 10.87
N LEU A 260 -4.76 -22.93 11.94
CA LEU A 260 -3.47 -22.77 12.60
C LEU A 260 -3.10 -23.99 13.46
N LYS A 261 -1.84 -24.38 13.41
CA LYS A 261 -1.23 -25.30 14.38
C LYS A 261 -1.24 -24.72 15.80
N ARG A 262 -0.81 -25.54 16.77
CA ARG A 262 -0.38 -25.02 18.06
C ARG A 262 0.77 -24.01 17.84
N ASP A 263 0.70 -22.90 18.56
CA ASP A 263 1.66 -21.77 18.46
C ASP A 263 1.61 -20.99 17.13
N GLY A 264 0.67 -21.32 16.25
CA GLY A 264 0.50 -20.62 14.99
C GLY A 264 -0.05 -19.20 15.16
N THR A 265 0.26 -18.31 14.21
CA THR A 265 -0.18 -16.92 14.22
C THR A 265 -0.98 -16.58 12.98
N ILE A 266 -2.10 -15.88 13.15
CA ILE A 266 -2.82 -15.21 12.07
C ILE A 266 -2.61 -13.70 12.17
N VAL A 267 -2.24 -13.07 11.08
CA VAL A 267 -1.99 -11.62 11.02
C VAL A 267 -2.94 -10.97 10.03
N ALA A 268 -3.73 -10.02 10.52
CA ALA A 268 -4.58 -9.17 9.71
C ALA A 268 -3.78 -8.02 9.10
N VAL A 269 -3.81 -7.90 7.78
CA VAL A 269 -3.20 -6.80 7.01
C VAL A 269 -4.19 -6.14 6.04
N GLY A 270 -5.41 -6.67 5.94
CA GLY A 270 -6.50 -6.11 5.15
C GLY A 270 -7.05 -4.82 5.72
N VAL A 271 -8.07 -4.28 5.07
CA VAL A 271 -8.70 -3.00 5.44
C VAL A 271 -8.99 -2.94 6.94
N LEU A 272 -8.58 -1.86 7.56
CA LEU A 272 -8.73 -1.58 8.99
C LEU A 272 -10.19 -1.27 9.33
N ALA A 273 -11.02 -2.31 9.33
CA ALA A 273 -12.39 -2.26 9.80
C ALA A 273 -12.56 -3.17 11.02
N GLN A 274 -13.54 -2.85 11.84
CA GLN A 274 -13.86 -3.71 12.97
C GLN A 274 -14.40 -5.06 12.47
N TYR A 275 -13.88 -6.18 12.98
CA TYR A 275 -14.40 -7.50 12.69
C TYR A 275 -15.87 -7.63 13.11
N LYS A 276 -16.70 -8.16 12.20
CA LYS A 276 -18.13 -8.39 12.47
C LYS A 276 -18.39 -9.58 13.37
N ALA A 277 -17.48 -10.55 13.39
CA ALA A 277 -17.59 -11.74 14.22
C ALA A 277 -16.53 -11.73 15.34
N PRO A 278 -16.86 -12.20 16.55
CA PRO A 278 -15.89 -12.31 17.64
C PRO A 278 -14.89 -13.42 17.36
N THR A 279 -13.65 -13.24 17.85
CA THR A 279 -12.65 -14.32 17.88
C THR A 279 -13.06 -15.37 18.90
N ASN A 280 -12.96 -16.65 18.55
CA ASN A 280 -13.23 -17.76 19.48
C ASN A 280 -12.06 -17.93 20.46
N ASN A 281 -12.20 -17.35 21.66
CA ASN A 281 -11.16 -17.37 22.71
C ASN A 281 -10.78 -18.79 23.14
N LYS A 282 -11.71 -19.76 23.10
CA LYS A 282 -11.41 -21.15 23.45
C LYS A 282 -10.40 -21.73 22.47
N GLU A 283 -10.62 -21.57 21.18
CA GLU A 283 -9.73 -22.09 20.14
C GLU A 283 -8.36 -21.40 20.15
N VAL A 284 -8.30 -20.11 20.52
CA VAL A 284 -7.03 -19.40 20.73
C VAL A 284 -6.27 -20.03 21.91
N ALA A 285 -6.92 -20.17 23.06
CA ALA A 285 -6.28 -20.62 24.31
C ALA A 285 -5.86 -22.10 24.25
N MET A 286 -6.71 -22.99 23.73
CA MET A 286 -6.45 -24.44 23.74
C MET A 286 -5.25 -24.85 22.89
N HIS A 287 -4.88 -24.03 21.90
CA HIS A 287 -3.74 -24.31 21.02
C HIS A 287 -2.63 -23.25 21.11
N ARG A 288 -2.71 -22.33 22.09
CA ARG A 288 -1.75 -21.23 22.29
C ARG A 288 -1.50 -20.44 20.99
N ARG A 289 -2.58 -20.18 20.24
CA ARG A 289 -2.55 -19.45 18.98
C ARG A 289 -2.49 -17.94 19.22
N SER A 290 -1.97 -17.21 18.25
CA SER A 290 -1.93 -15.73 18.26
C SER A 290 -2.82 -15.15 17.18
N VAL A 291 -3.54 -14.07 17.52
CA VAL A 291 -4.26 -13.23 16.55
C VAL A 291 -3.61 -11.85 16.65
N ALA A 292 -3.04 -11.39 15.56
CA ALA A 292 -2.24 -10.19 15.50
C ALA A 292 -2.61 -9.33 14.29
N GLY A 293 -2.06 -8.12 14.23
CA GLY A 293 -2.19 -7.20 13.11
C GLY A 293 -0.85 -6.61 12.72
N SER A 294 -0.73 -6.18 11.46
CA SER A 294 0.41 -5.45 10.94
C SER A 294 -0.10 -4.38 9.97
N ALA A 295 0.49 -3.20 10.01
CA ALA A 295 0.11 -2.06 9.18
C ALA A 295 1.33 -1.57 8.40
N ILE A 296 1.32 -1.75 7.07
CA ILE A 296 2.43 -1.36 6.20
C ILE A 296 3.80 -1.79 6.79
N GLY A 297 4.85 -0.97 6.72
CA GLY A 297 6.15 -1.15 7.37
C GLY A 297 6.90 0.16 7.44
N GLY A 298 8.02 0.21 8.14
CA GLY A 298 8.90 1.37 8.23
C GLY A 298 9.64 1.64 6.91
N ILE A 299 10.32 2.78 6.82
CA ILE A 299 10.99 3.21 5.58
C ILE A 299 12.15 2.27 5.23
N ALA A 300 12.95 1.87 6.21
CA ALA A 300 14.05 0.93 5.96
C ALA A 300 13.55 -0.44 5.47
N GLU A 301 12.47 -0.94 6.08
CA GLU A 301 11.87 -2.21 5.68
C GLU A 301 11.19 -2.11 4.30
N THR A 302 10.66 -0.92 3.93
CA THR A 302 10.13 -0.67 2.59
C THR A 302 11.24 -0.67 1.54
N GLN A 303 12.44 -0.14 1.85
CA GLN A 303 13.60 -0.29 0.97
C GLN A 303 14.01 -1.75 0.84
N GLU A 304 14.04 -2.48 1.94
CA GLU A 304 14.41 -3.90 1.95
C GLU A 304 13.48 -4.76 1.08
N VAL A 305 12.16 -4.52 1.09
CA VAL A 305 11.26 -5.28 0.21
C VAL A 305 11.44 -4.94 -1.26
N LEU A 306 11.80 -3.69 -1.60
CA LEU A 306 12.16 -3.32 -2.98
C LEU A 306 13.39 -4.11 -3.45
N ASP A 307 14.43 -4.15 -2.62
CA ASP A 307 15.67 -4.87 -2.91
C ASP A 307 15.43 -6.40 -2.98
N PHE A 308 14.62 -6.94 -2.06
CA PHE A 308 14.19 -8.34 -2.06
C PHE A 308 13.42 -8.71 -3.34
N CYS A 309 12.49 -7.87 -3.76
CA CYS A 309 11.74 -8.08 -4.99
C CYS A 309 12.65 -8.03 -6.23
N ALA A 310 13.64 -7.13 -6.25
CA ALA A 310 14.63 -7.05 -7.32
C ALA A 310 15.53 -8.30 -7.38
N GLU A 311 16.00 -8.79 -6.23
CA GLU A 311 16.83 -9.99 -6.14
C GLU A 311 16.10 -11.26 -6.59
N HIS A 312 14.82 -11.38 -6.24
CA HIS A 312 14.01 -12.56 -6.54
C HIS A 312 13.19 -12.46 -7.83
N GLY A 313 13.30 -11.35 -8.57
CA GLY A 313 12.52 -11.12 -9.79
C GLY A 313 11.01 -11.04 -9.55
N ILE A 314 10.59 -10.55 -8.39
CA ILE A 314 9.18 -10.41 -8.01
C ILE A 314 8.65 -9.06 -8.48
N LEU A 315 7.57 -9.08 -9.25
CA LEU A 315 6.83 -7.90 -9.64
C LEU A 315 5.32 -8.10 -9.44
N PRO A 316 4.60 -7.07 -9.02
CA PRO A 316 3.14 -7.08 -9.06
C PRO A 316 2.62 -7.28 -10.49
N ASN A 317 1.53 -8.04 -10.63
CA ASN A 317 0.79 -8.07 -11.89
C ASN A 317 0.01 -6.78 -12.05
N THR A 318 0.39 -5.93 -12.99
CA THR A 318 -0.16 -4.58 -13.18
C THR A 318 -0.76 -4.39 -14.57
N GLU A 319 -1.79 -3.55 -14.62
CA GLU A 319 -2.36 -2.99 -15.84
C GLU A 319 -2.16 -1.47 -15.82
N LEU A 320 -1.51 -0.93 -16.87
CA LEU A 320 -1.26 0.50 -16.98
C LEU A 320 -2.50 1.23 -17.49
N VAL A 321 -2.89 2.30 -16.80
CA VAL A 321 -4.05 3.14 -17.17
C VAL A 321 -3.66 4.61 -17.23
N LYS A 322 -4.39 5.40 -18.03
CA LYS A 322 -4.29 6.86 -17.99
C LYS A 322 -5.05 7.41 -16.79
N ILE A 323 -4.62 8.55 -16.23
CA ILE A 323 -5.31 9.18 -15.10
C ILE A 323 -6.78 9.54 -15.43
N GLN A 324 -7.08 9.85 -16.69
CA GLN A 324 -8.44 10.15 -17.17
C GLN A 324 -9.39 8.96 -17.00
N ASP A 325 -8.89 7.74 -16.97
CA ASP A 325 -9.66 6.51 -16.79
C ASP A 325 -9.76 6.06 -15.33
N ILE A 326 -9.22 6.83 -14.36
CA ILE A 326 -9.14 6.43 -12.94
C ILE A 326 -10.51 6.10 -12.33
N ASN A 327 -11.55 6.82 -12.69
CA ASN A 327 -12.89 6.54 -12.18
C ASN A 327 -13.44 5.20 -12.68
N LYS A 328 -13.12 4.80 -13.92
CA LYS A 328 -13.47 3.48 -14.47
C LYS A 328 -12.63 2.38 -13.79
N ALA A 329 -11.35 2.66 -13.52
CA ALA A 329 -10.49 1.74 -12.80
C ALA A 329 -11.05 1.49 -11.39
N TYR A 330 -11.51 2.52 -10.68
CA TYR A 330 -12.16 2.39 -9.37
C TYR A 330 -13.44 1.54 -9.44
N ASP A 331 -14.30 1.78 -10.44
CA ASP A 331 -15.52 0.99 -10.62
C ASP A 331 -15.17 -0.50 -10.80
N LYS A 332 -14.26 -0.84 -11.70
CA LYS A 332 -13.80 -2.22 -11.93
C LYS A 332 -13.14 -2.87 -10.71
N MET A 333 -12.40 -2.09 -9.91
CA MET A 333 -11.82 -2.61 -8.67
C MET A 333 -12.89 -3.02 -7.66
N LEU A 334 -13.97 -2.25 -7.58
CA LEU A 334 -15.10 -2.53 -6.68
C LEU A 334 -15.92 -3.73 -7.14
N ASP A 335 -16.00 -3.96 -8.45
CA ASP A 335 -16.67 -5.10 -9.07
C ASP A 335 -15.80 -6.38 -9.11
N GLU A 336 -14.61 -6.35 -8.50
CA GLU A 336 -13.61 -7.44 -8.47
C GLU A 336 -13.15 -7.92 -9.87
N GLU A 337 -13.29 -7.09 -10.91
CA GLU A 337 -12.95 -7.43 -12.30
C GLU A 337 -11.43 -7.29 -12.60
N VAL A 338 -10.65 -6.75 -11.65
CA VAL A 338 -9.22 -6.47 -11.86
C VAL A 338 -8.38 -7.69 -11.53
N ARG A 339 -7.50 -8.09 -12.46
CA ARG A 339 -6.43 -9.06 -12.18
C ARG A 339 -5.25 -8.33 -11.52
N PHE A 340 -5.44 -8.08 -10.21
CA PHE A 340 -4.54 -7.64 -9.15
C PHE A 340 -4.37 -6.13 -9.01
N ARG A 341 -3.68 -5.39 -9.91
CA ARG A 341 -3.34 -3.98 -9.65
C ARG A 341 -3.44 -3.10 -10.90
N TYR A 342 -3.94 -1.88 -10.72
CA TYR A 342 -3.74 -0.79 -11.69
C TYR A 342 -2.55 0.07 -11.30
N VAL A 343 -1.86 0.59 -12.32
CA VAL A 343 -0.86 1.64 -12.19
C VAL A 343 -1.21 2.76 -13.17
N ILE A 344 -1.19 3.98 -12.69
CA ILE A 344 -1.48 5.16 -13.50
C ILE A 344 -0.19 5.66 -14.15
N ASP A 345 -0.22 5.85 -15.47
CA ASP A 345 0.76 6.66 -16.19
C ASP A 345 0.45 8.15 -15.93
N MET A 346 1.20 8.76 -15.02
CA MET A 346 1.02 10.15 -14.62
C MET A 346 1.47 11.16 -15.67
N GLN A 347 2.21 10.72 -16.70
CA GLN A 347 2.56 11.60 -17.82
C GLN A 347 1.31 12.00 -18.60
N SER A 348 0.28 11.14 -18.61
CA SER A 348 -1.02 11.44 -19.21
C SER A 348 -1.71 12.70 -18.64
N LEU A 349 -1.41 13.06 -17.37
CA LEU A 349 -1.93 14.27 -16.73
C LEU A 349 -1.30 15.55 -17.28
N LYS A 350 -0.05 15.51 -17.74
CA LYS A 350 0.66 16.70 -18.23
C LYS A 350 0.04 17.28 -19.49
N GLU A 351 -0.56 16.42 -20.31
CA GLU A 351 -1.20 16.80 -21.56
C GLU A 351 -2.61 17.37 -21.37
N GLU A 352 -3.16 17.30 -20.15
CA GLU A 352 -4.53 17.71 -19.86
C GLU A 352 -4.62 19.18 -19.50
N GLU A 353 -5.52 19.91 -20.16
CA GLU A 353 -5.83 21.30 -19.84
C GLU A 353 -6.90 21.37 -18.75
N VAL A 354 -6.63 22.19 -17.72
CA VAL A 354 -7.63 22.50 -16.70
C VAL A 354 -8.55 23.58 -17.27
N TYR A 355 -9.75 23.18 -17.68
CA TYR A 355 -10.78 24.13 -18.04
C TYR A 355 -11.20 24.91 -16.78
N LYS A 356 -10.79 26.17 -16.70
CA LYS A 356 -11.38 27.08 -15.71
C LYS A 356 -12.86 27.15 -16.01
N SER A 357 -13.67 26.66 -15.08
CA SER A 357 -15.12 26.90 -15.15
C SER A 357 -15.33 28.39 -15.32
N VAL A 358 -15.85 28.80 -16.47
CA VAL A 358 -16.31 30.17 -16.68
C VAL A 358 -17.39 30.35 -15.63
N ASN A 359 -17.12 31.22 -14.64
CA ASN A 359 -18.14 31.68 -13.73
C ASN A 359 -19.27 32.29 -14.56
N LEU A 360 -20.26 31.48 -14.88
CA LEU A 360 -21.58 31.93 -15.29
C LEU A 360 -22.32 32.26 -13.99
N PHE A 361 -22.05 33.49 -13.47
CA PHE A 361 -22.97 34.36 -12.75
C PHE A 361 -22.23 35.67 -12.38
#